data_3c65b95c36c0bd9374fd31f2338eb821
#
_entry.id   3c65b95c36c0bd9374fd31f2338eb821
#
_cell.length_a   1.000
_cell.length_b   1.000
_cell.length_c   1.000
_cell.angle_alpha   90.00
_cell.angle_beta   90.00
_cell.angle_gamma   90.00
#
_symmetry.space_group_name_H-M   'P 1'
#
loop_
_entity.id
_entity.type
_entity.pdbx_description
1 polymer ?
#
loop_
_entity_poly.entity_id
_entity_poly.type
_entity_poly.pdbx_seq_one_letter_code
_entity_poly.pdbx_strand_id
1 'polypeptide(L)'
;GVSSMLYYNHGLGECFTSYSDYFNGHQDADAMAYLTLANKLIHSVYPGAITISEEVSGMPGLAAPIEDGGFGFDYRLSMNIPDFWTKLITDHPDEEWSPGAIWYELTNRREDEKTISYVESHDQALVGDKTLIFRLADADMYWHMSHSSRTLVTDRAIALDKLIRLATATTMNGGYLNFMGNEFGHP
;
A
#
# COMPACT_ATOMS: atom_id res chain seq x y z
N GLY A 1 -4.46 5.92 9.90
CA GLY A 1 -3.77 6.96 10.67
C GLY A 1 -2.28 6.89 10.46
N VAL A 2 -1.63 8.00 10.63
CA VAL A 2 -0.19 8.19 10.36
C VAL A 2 0.70 7.23 11.15
N SER A 3 0.33 6.97 12.37
CA SER A 3 0.92 5.93 13.21
C SER A 3 -0.23 5.12 13.76
N SER A 4 0.03 3.87 14.09
CA SER A 4 -1.05 2.99 14.49
C SER A 4 -1.74 3.49 15.76
N MET A 5 -3.02 3.78 15.71
CA MET A 5 -3.81 4.07 16.89
C MET A 5 -4.04 2.83 17.77
N LEU A 6 -3.65 1.65 17.27
CA LEU A 6 -3.82 0.38 17.98
C LEU A 6 -2.83 0.18 19.12
N TYR A 7 -1.85 1.05 19.29
CA TYR A 7 -0.81 0.94 20.30
C TYR A 7 -0.65 2.23 21.09
N TYR A 8 -0.42 2.11 22.41
CA TYR A 8 -0.20 3.26 23.29
C TYR A 8 0.98 4.14 22.87
N ASN A 9 2.03 3.54 22.30
CA ASN A 9 3.18 4.23 21.74
C ASN A 9 3.08 4.48 20.23
N HIS A 10 1.89 4.27 19.63
CA HIS A 10 1.63 4.38 18.19
C HIS A 10 2.48 3.43 17.31
N GLY A 11 3.01 2.36 17.88
CA GLY A 11 3.92 1.44 17.21
C GLY A 11 5.35 1.98 17.03
N LEU A 12 5.66 3.13 17.62
CA LEU A 12 6.99 3.73 17.50
C LEU A 12 8.00 2.94 18.33
N GLY A 13 9.11 2.53 17.69
CA GLY A 13 10.14 1.72 18.32
C GLY A 13 9.80 0.24 18.48
N GLU A 14 8.65 -0.20 18.00
CA GLU A 14 8.26 -1.61 17.97
C GLU A 14 8.83 -2.30 16.73
N CYS A 15 9.10 -3.61 16.88
CA CYS A 15 9.51 -4.49 15.79
C CYS A 15 8.61 -5.72 15.81
N PHE A 16 7.76 -5.86 14.81
CA PHE A 16 6.78 -6.94 14.71
C PHE A 16 7.36 -8.10 13.88
N THR A 17 8.06 -9.03 14.55
CA THR A 17 8.72 -10.16 13.91
C THR A 17 8.00 -11.50 14.14
N SER A 18 7.08 -11.51 15.10
CA SER A 18 6.28 -12.69 15.46
C SER A 18 4.86 -12.29 15.86
N TYR A 19 3.95 -13.26 15.87
CA TYR A 19 2.57 -13.02 16.32
C TYR A 19 2.49 -12.52 17.77
N SER A 20 3.40 -12.94 18.64
CA SER A 20 3.41 -12.51 20.04
C SER A 20 3.67 -10.99 20.20
N ASP A 21 4.33 -10.37 19.23
CA ASP A 21 4.65 -8.94 19.28
C ASP A 21 3.39 -8.08 19.13
N TYR A 22 2.34 -8.61 18.49
CA TYR A 22 1.04 -7.95 18.37
C TYR A 22 0.17 -8.08 19.62
N PHE A 23 0.59 -8.87 20.63
CA PHE A 23 -0.19 -9.17 21.83
C PHE A 23 0.64 -9.07 23.12
N ASN A 24 1.63 -8.18 23.13
CA ASN A 24 2.60 -8.02 24.24
C ASN A 24 2.13 -7.05 25.35
N GLY A 25 0.89 -6.56 25.28
CA GLY A 25 0.33 -5.62 26.25
C GLY A 25 0.53 -4.14 25.90
N HIS A 26 1.16 -3.82 24.80
CA HIS A 26 1.30 -2.45 24.30
C HIS A 26 0.08 -1.98 23.47
N GLN A 27 -0.84 -2.88 23.19
CA GLN A 27 -2.04 -2.60 22.42
C GLN A 27 -3.02 -1.75 23.22
N ASP A 28 -3.60 -0.76 22.57
CA ASP A 28 -4.68 0.07 23.12
C ASP A 28 -6.02 -0.65 22.94
N ALA A 29 -6.48 -1.29 24.00
CA ALA A 29 -7.73 -2.05 23.99
C ALA A 29 -8.96 -1.17 23.71
N ASP A 30 -8.93 0.08 24.11
CA ASP A 30 -10.04 1.02 23.86
C ASP A 30 -10.09 1.41 22.38
N ALA A 31 -8.93 1.65 21.76
CA ALA A 31 -8.84 1.90 20.32
C ALA A 31 -9.30 0.69 19.50
N MET A 32 -8.89 -0.51 19.89
CA MET A 32 -9.34 -1.76 19.26
C MET A 32 -10.86 -1.93 19.36
N ALA A 33 -11.42 -1.74 20.54
CA ALA A 33 -12.86 -1.81 20.77
C ALA A 33 -13.61 -0.74 19.95
N TYR A 34 -13.08 0.49 19.92
CA TYR A 34 -13.68 1.58 19.14
C TYR A 34 -13.76 1.23 17.66
N LEU A 35 -12.68 0.76 17.05
CA LEU A 35 -12.66 0.41 15.62
C LEU A 35 -13.60 -0.73 15.28
N THR A 36 -13.62 -1.77 16.12
CA THR A 36 -14.54 -2.90 15.96
C THR A 36 -16.00 -2.48 16.04
N LEU A 37 -16.34 -1.66 17.04
CA LEU A 37 -17.69 -1.14 17.22
C LEU A 37 -18.09 -0.17 16.10
N ALA A 38 -17.17 0.66 15.63
CA ALA A 38 -17.40 1.57 14.51
C ALA A 38 -17.74 0.81 13.23
N ASN A 39 -16.96 -0.22 12.87
CA ASN A 39 -17.25 -1.07 11.71
C ASN A 39 -18.60 -1.78 11.86
N LYS A 40 -18.88 -2.36 13.02
CA LYS A 40 -20.16 -3.00 13.29
C LYS A 40 -21.35 -2.04 13.14
N LEU A 41 -21.21 -0.83 13.66
CA LEU A 41 -22.25 0.20 13.55
C LEU A 41 -22.46 0.63 12.10
N ILE A 42 -21.37 0.93 11.37
CA ILE A 42 -21.40 1.35 9.96
C ILE A 42 -22.16 0.32 9.13
N HIS A 43 -21.77 -0.95 9.20
CA HIS A 43 -22.40 -2.01 8.42
C HIS A 43 -23.84 -2.31 8.88
N SER A 44 -24.18 -2.06 10.16
CA SER A 44 -25.55 -2.19 10.63
C SER A 44 -26.47 -1.08 10.12
N VAL A 45 -25.96 0.14 9.98
CA VAL A 45 -26.70 1.29 9.45
C VAL A 45 -26.77 1.25 7.92
N TYR A 46 -25.67 0.92 7.28
CA TYR A 46 -25.57 0.83 5.83
C TYR A 46 -24.75 -0.39 5.40
N PRO A 47 -25.40 -1.54 5.15
CA PRO A 47 -24.71 -2.78 4.78
C PRO A 47 -23.89 -2.72 3.49
N GLY A 48 -24.11 -1.73 2.65
CA GLY A 48 -23.33 -1.49 1.44
C GLY A 48 -22.09 -0.59 1.63
N ALA A 49 -21.83 -0.14 2.86
CA ALA A 49 -20.61 0.61 3.14
C ALA A 49 -19.36 -0.27 2.97
N ILE A 50 -18.26 0.36 2.57
CA ILE A 50 -16.95 -0.28 2.51
C ILE A 50 -16.04 0.48 3.47
N THR A 51 -15.41 -0.25 4.38
CA THR A 51 -14.41 0.29 5.31
C THR A 51 -13.04 -0.28 4.99
N ILE A 52 -12.03 0.61 4.94
CA ILE A 52 -10.66 0.24 4.56
C ILE A 52 -9.72 0.71 5.67
N SER A 53 -8.93 -0.20 6.22
CA SER A 53 -7.93 0.15 7.22
C SER A 53 -6.63 0.59 6.59
N GLU A 54 -6.08 1.69 7.09
CA GLU A 54 -4.71 2.12 6.86
C GLU A 54 -3.93 1.87 8.15
N GLU A 55 -3.00 0.91 8.12
CA GLU A 55 -2.27 0.49 9.32
C GLU A 55 -0.95 -0.18 8.92
N VAL A 56 0.16 0.35 9.43
CA VAL A 56 1.51 0.00 8.98
C VAL A 56 2.14 -1.15 9.77
N SER A 57 1.67 -1.43 10.99
CA SER A 57 2.29 -2.47 11.84
C SER A 57 2.07 -3.90 11.33
N GLY A 58 1.06 -4.09 10.51
CA GLY A 58 0.65 -5.41 10.04
C GLY A 58 -0.22 -6.18 11.06
N MET A 59 -0.91 -5.48 12.00
CA MET A 59 -1.82 -6.10 12.98
C MET A 59 -2.71 -7.14 12.32
N PRO A 60 -2.71 -8.38 12.81
CA PRO A 60 -3.58 -9.44 12.30
C PRO A 60 -5.07 -9.15 12.52
N GLY A 61 -5.91 -9.58 11.60
CA GLY A 61 -7.36 -9.55 11.75
C GLY A 61 -8.03 -8.20 11.47
N LEU A 62 -7.30 -7.19 10.97
CA LEU A 62 -7.94 -5.90 10.65
C LEU A 62 -9.08 -6.05 9.66
N ALA A 63 -8.86 -6.77 8.57
CA ALA A 63 -9.87 -7.03 7.54
C ALA A 63 -10.48 -8.44 7.65
N ALA A 64 -10.50 -9.00 8.86
CA ALA A 64 -11.22 -10.24 9.16
C ALA A 64 -12.59 -9.94 9.80
N PRO A 65 -13.57 -10.84 9.64
CA PRO A 65 -14.89 -10.70 10.26
C PRO A 65 -14.83 -10.60 11.80
N ILE A 66 -15.76 -9.84 12.38
CA ILE A 66 -15.84 -9.68 13.85
C ILE A 66 -16.13 -11.01 14.54
N GLU A 67 -16.96 -11.86 13.93
CA GLU A 67 -17.28 -13.19 14.44
C GLU A 67 -16.08 -14.13 14.49
N ASP A 68 -15.06 -13.89 13.69
CA ASP A 68 -13.80 -14.63 13.68
C ASP A 68 -12.72 -13.96 14.55
N GLY A 69 -13.08 -12.92 15.30
CA GLY A 69 -12.19 -12.18 16.19
C GLY A 69 -11.47 -11.02 15.52
N GLY A 70 -11.86 -10.66 14.30
CA GLY A 70 -11.31 -9.52 13.57
C GLY A 70 -11.93 -8.18 13.94
N PHE A 71 -11.45 -7.11 13.30
CA PHE A 71 -11.93 -5.73 13.53
C PHE A 71 -13.10 -5.34 12.62
N GLY A 72 -13.42 -6.17 11.61
CA GLY A 72 -14.56 -5.98 10.72
C GLY A 72 -14.38 -4.94 9.63
N PHE A 73 -13.15 -4.54 9.31
CA PHE A 73 -12.90 -3.82 8.06
C PHE A 73 -13.12 -4.75 6.85
N ASP A 74 -13.58 -4.19 5.74
CA ASP A 74 -13.74 -4.95 4.50
C ASP A 74 -12.40 -5.20 3.81
N TYR A 75 -11.47 -4.25 3.93
CA TYR A 75 -10.16 -4.29 3.32
C TYR A 75 -9.11 -3.62 4.21
N ARG A 76 -7.85 -3.95 3.94
CA ARG A 76 -6.70 -3.20 4.43
C ARG A 76 -5.81 -2.74 3.28
N LEU A 77 -5.07 -1.64 3.43
CA LEU A 77 -4.07 -1.21 2.45
C LEU A 77 -2.84 -2.11 2.49
N SER A 78 -2.35 -2.51 1.32
CA SER A 78 -1.08 -3.25 1.19
C SER A 78 0.10 -2.27 1.20
N MET A 79 0.43 -1.72 2.36
CA MET A 79 1.42 -0.66 2.52
C MET A 79 2.86 -1.10 2.19
N ASN A 80 3.14 -2.42 2.18
CA ASN A 80 4.43 -2.97 1.76
C ASN A 80 4.71 -2.78 0.25
N ILE A 81 3.66 -2.75 -0.59
CA ILE A 81 3.83 -2.72 -2.06
C ILE A 81 4.45 -1.42 -2.56
N PRO A 82 3.96 -0.22 -2.20
CA PRO A 82 4.59 1.02 -2.63
C PRO A 82 6.03 1.18 -2.11
N ASP A 83 6.31 0.73 -0.90
CA ASP A 83 7.66 0.76 -0.33
C ASP A 83 8.60 -0.17 -1.09
N PHE A 84 8.13 -1.37 -1.43
CA PHE A 84 8.86 -2.32 -2.26
C PHE A 84 9.21 -1.73 -3.64
N TRP A 85 8.22 -1.16 -4.35
CA TRP A 85 8.46 -0.57 -5.65
C TRP A 85 9.42 0.63 -5.59
N THR A 86 9.24 1.50 -4.61
CA THR A 86 10.13 2.65 -4.40
C THR A 86 11.57 2.20 -4.17
N LYS A 87 11.75 1.20 -3.32
CA LYS A 87 13.08 0.64 -3.01
C LYS A 87 13.70 -0.05 -4.23
N LEU A 88 12.91 -0.89 -4.92
CA LEU A 88 13.39 -1.61 -6.10
C LEU A 88 13.90 -0.65 -7.19
N ILE A 89 13.12 0.40 -7.50
CA ILE A 89 13.49 1.41 -8.51
C ILE A 89 14.71 2.21 -8.08
N THR A 90 14.86 2.50 -6.79
CA THR A 90 15.97 3.32 -6.30
C THR A 90 17.28 2.54 -6.23
N ASP A 91 17.20 1.27 -5.81
CA ASP A 91 18.39 0.49 -5.49
C ASP A 91 18.89 -0.36 -6.65
N HIS A 92 18.03 -0.67 -7.64
CA HIS A 92 18.37 -1.61 -8.71
C HIS A 92 17.93 -1.12 -10.10
N PRO A 93 18.80 -1.21 -11.11
CA PRO A 93 18.39 -1.02 -12.49
C PRO A 93 17.41 -2.13 -12.91
N ASP A 94 16.51 -1.82 -13.82
CA ASP A 94 15.41 -2.74 -14.18
C ASP A 94 15.88 -4.04 -14.86
N GLU A 95 17.07 -4.07 -15.45
CA GLU A 95 17.70 -5.28 -15.97
C GLU A 95 18.01 -6.33 -14.87
N GLU A 96 18.14 -5.90 -13.63
CA GLU A 96 18.43 -6.76 -12.47
C GLU A 96 17.17 -7.18 -11.71
N TRP A 97 16.00 -6.69 -12.11
CA TRP A 97 14.76 -7.03 -11.39
C TRP A 97 14.42 -8.50 -11.52
N SER A 98 14.20 -9.15 -10.37
CA SER A 98 13.80 -10.55 -10.30
C SER A 98 12.28 -10.68 -10.38
N PRO A 99 11.71 -11.30 -11.44
CA PRO A 99 10.27 -11.55 -11.52
C PRO A 99 9.74 -12.38 -10.34
N GLY A 100 10.54 -13.32 -9.84
CA GLY A 100 10.16 -14.14 -8.69
C GLY A 100 10.07 -13.34 -7.39
N ALA A 101 11.00 -12.41 -7.14
CA ALA A 101 10.95 -11.52 -6.00
C ALA A 101 9.76 -10.55 -6.11
N ILE A 102 9.51 -9.99 -7.30
CA ILE A 102 8.35 -9.14 -7.56
C ILE A 102 7.06 -9.91 -7.27
N TRP A 103 6.91 -11.11 -7.80
CA TRP A 103 5.74 -11.95 -7.57
C TRP A 103 5.53 -12.22 -6.07
N TYR A 104 6.60 -12.58 -5.37
CA TYR A 104 6.54 -12.85 -3.94
C TYR A 104 6.03 -11.63 -3.16
N GLU A 105 6.61 -10.46 -3.36
CA GLU A 105 6.21 -9.24 -2.65
C GLU A 105 4.78 -8.80 -2.96
N LEU A 106 4.36 -8.89 -4.22
CA LEU A 106 3.00 -8.53 -4.62
C LEU A 106 1.93 -9.51 -4.13
N THR A 107 2.32 -10.73 -3.78
CA THR A 107 1.40 -11.78 -3.30
C THR A 107 1.61 -12.15 -1.83
N ASN A 108 2.60 -11.58 -1.16
CA ASN A 108 2.88 -11.80 0.26
C ASN A 108 1.87 -11.05 1.13
N ARG A 109 0.78 -11.73 1.45
CA ARG A 109 -0.33 -11.21 2.25
C ARG A 109 -1.00 -12.34 3.03
N ARG A 110 -1.83 -11.95 4.02
CA ARG A 110 -2.63 -12.94 4.76
C ARG A 110 -3.77 -13.45 3.85
N GLU A 111 -4.04 -14.74 3.91
CA GLU A 111 -5.07 -15.38 3.07
C GLU A 111 -6.49 -14.99 3.52
N ASP A 112 -6.66 -14.75 4.82
CA ASP A 112 -7.93 -14.44 5.48
C ASP A 112 -8.32 -12.95 5.41
N GLU A 113 -7.45 -12.09 4.90
CA GLU A 113 -7.70 -10.65 4.79
C GLU A 113 -7.66 -10.18 3.34
N LYS A 114 -8.67 -9.39 2.95
CA LYS A 114 -8.69 -8.73 1.64
C LYS A 114 -7.87 -7.44 1.68
N THR A 115 -7.14 -7.19 0.62
CA THR A 115 -6.26 -6.02 0.54
C THR A 115 -6.59 -5.12 -0.65
N ILE A 116 -6.31 -3.83 -0.48
CA ILE A 116 -6.24 -2.87 -1.59
C ILE A 116 -4.78 -2.70 -1.94
N SER A 117 -4.40 -3.18 -3.12
CA SER A 117 -3.05 -3.04 -3.66
C SER A 117 -2.89 -1.70 -4.36
N TYR A 118 -1.71 -1.10 -4.27
CA TYR A 118 -1.42 0.17 -4.95
C TYR A 118 0.08 0.34 -5.15
N VAL A 119 0.44 1.19 -6.08
CA VAL A 119 1.85 1.48 -6.41
C VAL A 119 2.34 2.70 -5.66
N GLU A 120 1.49 3.72 -5.57
CA GLU A 120 1.75 4.94 -4.84
C GLU A 120 0.43 5.58 -4.39
N SER A 121 0.51 6.40 -3.35
CA SER A 121 -0.54 7.29 -2.87
C SER A 121 0.05 8.68 -2.65
N HIS A 122 -0.67 9.56 -1.94
CA HIS A 122 -0.14 10.85 -1.51
C HIS A 122 1.12 10.72 -0.64
N ASP A 123 1.29 9.62 0.07
CA ASP A 123 2.47 9.41 0.92
C ASP A 123 3.75 9.34 0.09
N GLN A 124 3.76 8.56 -0.98
CA GLN A 124 4.93 8.45 -1.85
C GLN A 124 5.08 9.68 -2.74
N ALA A 125 3.97 10.18 -3.27
CA ALA A 125 3.98 11.27 -4.26
C ALA A 125 4.27 12.64 -3.65
N LEU A 126 3.73 12.94 -2.46
CA LEU A 126 3.82 14.26 -1.84
C LEU A 126 4.74 14.26 -0.61
N VAL A 127 4.60 13.30 0.29
CA VAL A 127 5.42 13.19 1.49
C VAL A 127 6.78 12.59 1.17
N GLY A 128 6.82 11.60 0.29
CA GLY A 128 8.04 10.95 -0.20
C GLY A 128 8.79 11.71 -1.29
N ASP A 129 8.37 12.94 -1.63
CA ASP A 129 9.05 13.91 -2.51
C ASP A 129 8.94 13.63 -4.01
N LYS A 130 8.67 12.41 -4.48
CA LYS A 130 8.62 12.09 -5.91
C LYS A 130 7.58 11.03 -6.22
N THR A 131 6.82 11.24 -7.29
CA THR A 131 5.97 10.20 -7.88
C THR A 131 6.81 9.06 -8.45
N LEU A 132 6.19 7.91 -8.71
CA LEU A 132 6.85 6.78 -9.32
C LEU A 132 7.46 7.13 -10.69
N ILE A 133 6.68 7.77 -11.54
CA ILE A 133 7.16 8.16 -12.90
C ILE A 133 8.32 9.15 -12.81
N PHE A 134 8.30 10.05 -11.81
CA PHE A 134 9.42 10.97 -11.59
C PHE A 134 10.70 10.21 -11.18
N ARG A 135 10.58 9.18 -10.35
CA ARG A 135 11.75 8.34 -9.98
C ARG A 135 12.32 7.59 -11.18
N LEU A 136 11.46 7.11 -12.07
CA LEU A 136 11.85 6.37 -13.27
C LEU A 136 12.49 7.24 -14.35
N ALA A 137 12.00 8.46 -14.53
CA ALA A 137 12.47 9.39 -15.58
C ALA A 137 13.48 10.42 -15.08
N ASP A 138 13.57 10.63 -13.76
CA ASP A 138 14.46 11.57 -13.08
C ASP A 138 14.46 12.97 -13.75
N ALA A 139 15.62 13.50 -14.10
CA ALA A 139 15.75 14.85 -14.68
C ALA A 139 14.96 15.05 -15.99
N ASP A 140 14.72 14.00 -16.76
CA ASP A 140 13.97 14.06 -18.01
C ASP A 140 12.49 14.45 -17.78
N MET A 141 11.95 14.29 -16.56
CA MET A 141 10.61 14.77 -16.19
C MET A 141 10.43 16.27 -16.41
N TYR A 142 11.46 17.06 -16.26
CA TYR A 142 11.37 18.53 -16.40
C TYR A 142 11.31 18.99 -17.86
N TRP A 143 11.87 18.22 -18.80
CA TRP A 143 12.16 18.71 -20.14
C TRP A 143 11.60 17.84 -21.27
N HIS A 144 11.34 16.55 -21.00
CA HIS A 144 11.14 15.54 -22.03
C HIS A 144 9.84 14.74 -21.92
N MET A 145 8.84 15.27 -21.22
CA MET A 145 7.54 14.58 -21.06
C MET A 145 6.49 14.93 -22.13
N SER A 146 6.80 15.85 -23.05
CA SER A 146 5.91 16.13 -24.18
C SER A 146 6.13 15.14 -25.32
N HIS A 147 5.09 14.87 -26.13
CA HIS A 147 5.20 13.99 -27.29
C HIS A 147 6.32 14.36 -28.27
N SER A 148 6.61 15.66 -28.41
CA SER A 148 7.63 16.17 -29.33
C SER A 148 9.05 16.16 -28.77
N SER A 149 9.23 15.96 -27.47
CA SER A 149 10.53 16.02 -26.80
C SER A 149 10.96 14.72 -26.12
N ARG A 150 10.22 13.65 -26.36
CA ARG A 150 10.48 12.34 -25.71
C ARG A 150 11.87 11.81 -26.01
N THR A 151 12.49 11.23 -25.00
CA THR A 151 13.78 10.56 -25.06
C THR A 151 13.60 9.06 -24.83
N LEU A 152 14.64 8.29 -25.04
CA LEU A 152 14.65 6.86 -24.69
C LEU A 152 14.42 6.66 -23.18
N VAL A 153 14.89 7.56 -22.33
CA VAL A 153 14.69 7.52 -20.88
C VAL A 153 13.20 7.67 -20.54
N THR A 154 12.53 8.68 -21.12
CA THR A 154 11.09 8.87 -20.87
C THR A 154 10.24 7.75 -21.45
N ASP A 155 10.59 7.19 -22.61
CA ASP A 155 9.88 6.05 -23.19
C ASP A 155 10.01 4.80 -22.32
N ARG A 156 11.22 4.52 -21.81
CA ARG A 156 11.46 3.43 -20.86
C ARG A 156 10.73 3.65 -19.55
N ALA A 157 10.78 4.85 -18.99
CA ALA A 157 10.07 5.19 -17.75
C ALA A 157 8.57 4.94 -17.87
N ILE A 158 7.94 5.38 -18.96
CA ILE A 158 6.51 5.14 -19.22
C ILE A 158 6.20 3.64 -19.36
N ALA A 159 7.09 2.89 -20.04
CA ALA A 159 6.90 1.44 -20.18
C ALA A 159 6.99 0.71 -18.85
N LEU A 160 7.97 1.06 -18.01
CA LEU A 160 8.13 0.50 -16.66
C LEU A 160 6.97 0.89 -15.73
N ASP A 161 6.53 2.15 -15.75
CA ASP A 161 5.38 2.59 -14.96
C ASP A 161 4.12 1.78 -15.28
N LYS A 162 3.84 1.56 -16.57
CA LYS A 162 2.72 0.70 -17.01
C LYS A 162 2.88 -0.75 -16.56
N LEU A 163 4.09 -1.30 -16.65
CA LEU A 163 4.39 -2.67 -16.23
C LEU A 163 4.18 -2.83 -14.72
N ILE A 164 4.69 -1.91 -13.92
CA ILE A 164 4.55 -1.90 -12.46
C ILE A 164 3.08 -1.86 -12.06
N ARG A 165 2.30 -0.95 -12.66
CA ARG A 165 0.86 -0.83 -12.38
C ARG A 165 0.09 -2.07 -12.82
N LEU A 166 0.39 -2.61 -13.99
CA LEU A 166 -0.24 -3.83 -14.48
C LEU A 166 0.05 -5.02 -13.56
N ALA A 167 1.32 -5.22 -13.20
CA ALA A 167 1.72 -6.31 -12.29
C ALA A 167 1.00 -6.19 -10.94
N THR A 168 0.95 -5.00 -10.36
CA THR A 168 0.28 -4.75 -9.08
C THR A 168 -1.23 -4.97 -9.17
N ALA A 169 -1.88 -4.47 -10.24
CA ALA A 169 -3.32 -4.62 -10.43
C ALA A 169 -3.74 -6.07 -10.73
N THR A 170 -2.90 -6.84 -11.41
CA THR A 170 -3.22 -8.24 -11.76
C THR A 170 -2.96 -9.23 -10.65
N THR A 171 -2.20 -8.85 -9.62
CA THR A 171 -1.88 -9.70 -8.46
C THR A 171 -2.72 -9.37 -7.22
N MET A 172 -3.61 -8.38 -7.27
CA MET A 172 -4.48 -7.99 -6.16
C MET A 172 -5.44 -9.12 -5.76
N ASN A 173 -5.89 -9.13 -4.49
CA ASN A 173 -6.92 -10.06 -4.01
C ASN A 173 -8.21 -9.39 -3.51
N GLY A 174 -8.31 -8.07 -3.66
CA GLY A 174 -9.48 -7.30 -3.23
C GLY A 174 -9.76 -6.14 -4.16
N GLY A 175 -8.91 -5.14 -4.15
CA GLY A 175 -9.06 -3.96 -4.99
C GLY A 175 -7.73 -3.31 -5.33
N TYR A 176 -7.80 -2.30 -6.19
CA TYR A 176 -6.66 -1.50 -6.61
C TYR A 176 -6.95 -0.02 -6.36
N LEU A 177 -6.04 0.66 -5.67
CA LEU A 177 -6.08 2.11 -5.51
C LEU A 177 -5.25 2.76 -6.61
N ASN A 178 -5.90 3.60 -7.39
CA ASN A 178 -5.23 4.47 -8.35
C ASN A 178 -5.21 5.89 -7.78
N PHE A 179 -4.03 6.39 -7.43
CA PHE A 179 -3.87 7.77 -6.98
C PHE A 179 -4.07 8.73 -8.16
N MET A 180 -4.72 9.88 -7.90
CA MET A 180 -5.07 10.84 -8.94
C MET A 180 -3.86 11.25 -9.79
N GLY A 181 -4.03 11.20 -11.11
CA GLY A 181 -2.97 11.49 -12.07
C GLY A 181 -2.15 10.27 -12.49
N ASN A 182 -2.22 9.16 -11.77
CA ASN A 182 -1.48 7.93 -12.12
C ASN A 182 -1.90 7.34 -13.47
N GLU A 183 -3.17 7.53 -13.86
CA GLU A 183 -3.75 7.03 -15.11
C GLU A 183 -3.11 7.64 -16.37
N PHE A 184 -2.45 8.78 -16.24
CA PHE A 184 -1.71 9.43 -17.34
C PHE A 184 -0.25 9.78 -16.98
N GLY A 185 0.26 9.26 -15.86
CA GLY A 185 1.66 9.43 -15.46
C GLY A 185 1.99 10.86 -15.06
N HIS A 186 1.13 11.50 -14.26
CA HIS A 186 1.40 12.82 -13.72
C HIS A 186 2.68 12.81 -12.87
N PRO A 187 3.61 13.78 -13.08
CA PRO A 187 4.85 13.90 -12.29
C PRO A 187 4.59 14.34 -10.85
#